data_f4a8efcfe1829ac779cdfce9a20f49d4
#
_entry.id   f4a8efcfe1829ac779cdfce9a20f49d4
#
_cell.length_a   1.000
_cell.length_b   1.000
_cell.length_c   1.000
_cell.angle_alpha   90.00
_cell.angle_beta   90.00
_cell.angle_gamma   90.00
#
_symmetry.space_group_name_H-M   'P 1'
#
loop_
_entity.id
_entity.type
_entity.pdbx_description
1 polymer ?
#
loop_
_entity_poly.entity_id
_entity_poly.type
_entity_poly.pdbx_seq_one_letter_code
_entity_poly.pdbx_strand_id
1 'polypeptide(L)'
;MIIVNPISMRYLVFLFCLFSYPTFALSADTLNGFDHKLSGEEINYFSHMHQFAKTALLTRATGAMPISWESPVYKGSDSLVTYEFLMGHSTGTSRSDRKFDVTLNGKLRFTITTFMKKKGAYQLTGSSKDQCSYTFIQEEYDINGDAFGKLCITVPSSFVDQQAVFTINGQDQDSRDWLMIFMYQRGLKMIAEPTNLITRRENKRQLNLYIDNPYPDSSSLRVKTHDGYTELNLSHGYNALRIPAYSRKLMGQDSLRVIVNRTDTLYEIIELNPIRDFTFHIIHHSHNDIGYSHLQSDVENIQN
;
A
#
# COMPACT_ATOMS: atom_id res chain seq x y z
N MET A 1 -12.75 -43.72 -58.48
CA MET A 1 -12.85 -42.25 -58.68
C MET A 1 -13.18 -41.64 -57.32
N ILE A 2 -12.11 -41.24 -56.60
CA ILE A 2 -12.22 -40.71 -55.22
C ILE A 2 -12.04 -39.20 -55.33
N ILE A 3 -13.09 -38.46 -54.98
CA ILE A 3 -13.08 -36.99 -54.94
C ILE A 3 -12.59 -36.58 -53.55
N VAL A 4 -11.42 -35.98 -53.45
CA VAL A 4 -10.87 -35.41 -52.24
C VAL A 4 -11.28 -33.93 -52.21
N ASN A 5 -12.07 -33.55 -51.23
CA ASN A 5 -12.40 -32.12 -50.92
C ASN A 5 -11.23 -31.43 -50.20
N PRO A 6 -10.85 -30.24 -50.60
CA PRO A 6 -9.81 -29.48 -49.89
C PRO A 6 -10.42 -28.79 -48.67
N ILE A 7 -9.83 -29.08 -47.52
CA ILE A 7 -10.12 -28.42 -46.24
C ILE A 7 -9.50 -27.02 -46.31
N SER A 8 -10.36 -26.00 -46.27
CA SER A 8 -9.93 -24.61 -46.16
C SER A 8 -9.42 -24.32 -44.73
N MET A 9 -8.13 -24.13 -44.59
CA MET A 9 -7.44 -23.75 -43.38
C MET A 9 -7.69 -22.25 -43.15
N ARG A 10 -8.65 -21.90 -42.29
CA ARG A 10 -8.85 -20.52 -41.81
C ARG A 10 -7.81 -20.23 -40.75
N TYR A 11 -6.85 -19.40 -41.10
CA TYR A 11 -5.93 -18.81 -40.14
C TYR A 11 -6.69 -17.85 -39.22
N LEU A 12 -6.85 -18.25 -37.95
CA LEU A 12 -7.34 -17.39 -36.88
C LEU A 12 -6.17 -16.51 -36.43
N VAL A 13 -6.09 -15.30 -36.94
CA VAL A 13 -5.14 -14.28 -36.46
C VAL A 13 -5.64 -13.78 -35.13
N PHE A 14 -5.07 -14.28 -34.02
CA PHE A 14 -5.22 -13.68 -32.70
C PHE A 14 -4.43 -12.38 -32.67
N LEU A 15 -5.14 -11.27 -32.80
CA LEU A 15 -4.61 -9.94 -32.54
C LEU A 15 -4.42 -9.79 -31.03
N PHE A 16 -3.24 -10.09 -30.51
CA PHE A 16 -2.84 -9.73 -29.15
C PHE A 16 -2.71 -8.21 -29.09
N CYS A 17 -3.77 -7.53 -28.66
CA CYS A 17 -3.64 -6.16 -28.18
C CYS A 17 -2.81 -6.20 -26.90
N LEU A 18 -1.51 -6.07 -27.03
CA LEU A 18 -0.61 -5.72 -25.95
C LEU A 18 -1.03 -4.32 -25.46
N PHE A 19 -1.87 -4.29 -24.45
CA PHE A 19 -1.99 -3.09 -23.62
C PHE A 19 -0.63 -2.90 -22.94
N SER A 20 0.23 -2.16 -23.60
CA SER A 20 1.42 -1.60 -22.96
C SER A 20 0.92 -0.61 -21.91
N TYR A 21 0.75 -1.09 -20.68
CA TYR A 21 0.73 -0.17 -19.53
C TYR A 21 2.06 0.59 -19.62
N PRO A 22 2.05 1.92 -19.59
CA PRO A 22 3.29 2.66 -19.48
C PRO A 22 3.94 2.22 -18.17
N THR A 23 4.92 1.36 -18.25
CA THR A 23 5.86 1.16 -17.16
C THR A 23 6.61 2.48 -17.05
N PHE A 24 6.16 3.34 -16.14
CA PHE A 24 6.99 4.46 -15.72
C PHE A 24 8.24 3.81 -15.13
N ALA A 25 9.31 3.80 -15.92
CA ALA A 25 10.63 3.58 -15.38
C ALA A 25 10.79 4.62 -14.27
N LEU A 26 10.82 4.18 -13.00
CA LEU A 26 11.27 5.05 -11.92
C LEU A 26 12.65 5.55 -12.36
N SER A 27 12.76 6.83 -12.64
CA SER A 27 14.08 7.42 -12.85
C SER A 27 14.89 7.21 -11.57
N ALA A 28 16.19 7.05 -11.69
CA ALA A 28 17.10 6.88 -10.53
C ALA A 28 16.95 8.00 -9.48
N ASP A 29 16.29 9.08 -9.82
CA ASP A 29 16.14 10.33 -9.03
C ASP A 29 14.76 10.52 -8.40
N THR A 30 13.98 9.45 -8.24
CA THR A 30 12.74 9.54 -7.44
C THR A 30 13.09 9.60 -5.96
N LEU A 31 12.79 10.73 -5.33
CA LEU A 31 12.98 10.95 -3.90
C LEU A 31 11.75 10.51 -3.11
N ASN A 32 11.96 9.90 -1.95
CA ASN A 32 10.89 9.87 -0.96
C ASN A 32 10.58 11.31 -0.55
N GLY A 33 9.34 11.75 -0.70
CA GLY A 33 9.00 13.17 -0.65
C GLY A 33 8.83 13.76 0.75
N PHE A 34 8.78 12.95 1.81
CA PHE A 34 8.57 13.42 3.18
C PHE A 34 9.88 13.39 3.98
N ASP A 35 10.28 14.54 4.53
CA ASP A 35 11.37 14.64 5.50
C ASP A 35 10.81 15.00 6.89
N HIS A 36 10.32 16.21 7.10
CA HIS A 36 9.73 16.59 8.37
C HIS A 36 8.51 17.51 8.23
N LYS A 37 7.65 17.46 9.24
CA LYS A 37 6.44 18.25 9.34
C LYS A 37 6.76 19.71 9.66
N LEU A 38 6.13 20.62 8.94
CA LEU A 38 6.11 22.04 9.27
C LEU A 38 4.83 22.45 10.00
N SER A 39 3.68 22.03 9.48
CA SER A 39 2.37 22.35 10.08
C SER A 39 1.31 21.32 9.73
N GLY A 40 0.19 21.36 10.46
CA GLY A 40 -0.98 20.54 10.22
C GLY A 40 -1.30 19.57 11.34
N GLU A 41 -2.48 19.00 11.29
CA GLU A 41 -2.92 17.98 12.24
C GLU A 41 -2.20 16.66 11.96
N GLU A 42 -1.60 16.10 13.00
CA GLU A 42 -0.95 14.80 12.98
C GLU A 42 -1.88 13.77 13.60
N ILE A 43 -2.12 12.70 12.87
CA ILE A 43 -2.97 11.59 13.32
C ILE A 43 -2.20 10.27 13.29
N ASN A 44 -2.46 9.43 14.27
CA ASN A 44 -2.06 8.03 14.19
C ASN A 44 -3.06 7.30 13.31
N TYR A 45 -2.59 6.75 12.22
CA TYR A 45 -3.40 5.98 11.31
C TYR A 45 -2.71 4.67 10.97
N PHE A 46 -3.39 3.58 11.26
CA PHE A 46 -2.88 2.26 10.90
C PHE A 46 -3.17 1.99 9.42
N SER A 47 -2.11 1.99 8.60
CA SER A 47 -2.20 1.58 7.21
C SER A 47 -1.98 0.08 7.09
N HIS A 48 -2.96 -0.64 6.54
CA HIS A 48 -2.79 -2.05 6.20
C HIS A 48 -1.78 -2.27 5.07
N MET A 49 -1.62 -1.27 4.21
CA MET A 49 -0.69 -1.31 3.09
C MET A 49 0.78 -1.30 3.50
N HIS A 50 1.12 -0.53 4.56
CA HIS A 50 2.52 -0.20 4.79
C HIS A 50 2.82 -0.11 6.28
N GLN A 51 3.47 -1.13 6.83
CA GLN A 51 3.73 -1.25 8.26
C GLN A 51 4.61 -0.15 8.86
N PHE A 52 5.37 0.57 8.02
CA PHE A 52 6.21 1.70 8.45
C PHE A 52 5.50 3.06 8.39
N ALA A 53 4.30 3.12 7.81
CA ALA A 53 3.52 4.35 7.66
C ALA A 53 2.37 4.37 8.68
N LYS A 54 2.68 4.77 9.92
CA LYS A 54 1.72 4.73 11.05
C LYS A 54 1.17 6.10 11.44
N THR A 55 1.78 7.17 10.97
CA THR A 55 1.41 8.54 11.29
C THR A 55 1.23 9.32 10.01
N ALA A 56 0.23 10.18 9.95
CA ALA A 56 -0.07 10.98 8.77
C ALA A 56 -0.45 12.41 9.15
N LEU A 57 -0.23 13.34 8.22
CA LEU A 57 -0.80 14.68 8.25
C LEU A 57 -2.16 14.67 7.56
N LEU A 58 -3.18 15.18 8.23
CA LEU A 58 -4.57 15.19 7.77
C LEU A 58 -5.01 16.60 7.33
N THR A 59 -5.56 16.71 6.13
CA THR A 59 -6.31 17.88 5.67
C THR A 59 -7.74 17.51 5.31
N ARG A 60 -8.63 18.52 5.28
CA ARG A 60 -10.03 18.31 4.92
C ARG A 60 -10.43 19.19 3.75
N ALA A 61 -11.41 18.74 2.98
CA ALA A 61 -11.95 19.47 1.82
C ALA A 61 -12.51 20.85 2.18
N THR A 62 -12.88 21.06 3.45
CA THR A 62 -13.35 22.38 3.96
C THR A 62 -12.30 23.48 3.94
N GLY A 63 -11.02 23.18 3.65
CA GLY A 63 -9.95 24.17 3.60
C GLY A 63 -9.48 24.72 4.96
N ALA A 64 -10.08 24.29 6.06
CA ALA A 64 -9.77 24.82 7.40
C ALA A 64 -8.48 24.23 8.03
N MET A 65 -7.89 23.24 7.41
CA MET A 65 -6.80 22.43 8.01
C MET A 65 -5.68 22.19 6.98
N PRO A 66 -4.90 23.23 6.60
CA PRO A 66 -3.76 23.02 5.71
C PRO A 66 -2.68 22.18 6.38
N ILE A 67 -2.05 21.30 5.60
CA ILE A 67 -0.88 20.54 6.02
C ILE A 67 0.33 20.97 5.23
N SER A 68 1.50 21.01 5.89
CA SER A 68 2.75 21.41 5.25
C SER A 68 3.94 20.63 5.80
N TRP A 69 4.86 20.29 4.90
CA TRP A 69 6.07 19.53 5.22
C TRP A 69 7.22 19.89 4.27
N GLU A 70 8.42 19.54 4.66
CA GLU A 70 9.62 19.63 3.83
C GLU A 70 9.96 18.27 3.20
N SER A 71 10.48 18.34 1.98
CA SER A 71 11.10 17.19 1.31
C SER A 71 12.55 17.00 1.76
N PRO A 72 13.15 15.83 1.52
CA PRO A 72 14.60 15.68 1.55
C PRO A 72 15.29 16.63 0.56
N VAL A 73 16.56 16.92 0.84
CA VAL A 73 17.39 17.76 -0.04
C VAL A 73 17.60 17.08 -1.39
N TYR A 74 17.24 17.76 -2.46
CA TYR A 74 17.56 17.33 -3.82
C TYR A 74 19.01 17.67 -4.15
N LYS A 75 19.79 16.68 -4.56
CA LYS A 75 21.21 16.80 -4.93
C LYS A 75 21.49 16.40 -6.38
N GLY A 76 20.43 16.11 -7.14
CA GLY A 76 20.55 15.72 -8.55
C GLY A 76 20.80 16.91 -9.48
N SER A 77 21.08 16.62 -10.73
CA SER A 77 21.29 17.60 -11.81
C SER A 77 20.22 17.54 -12.89
N ASP A 78 19.21 16.70 -12.74
CA ASP A 78 18.16 16.54 -13.73
C ASP A 78 17.28 17.79 -13.83
N SER A 79 16.69 17.99 -14.99
CA SER A 79 15.74 19.09 -15.24
C SER A 79 14.43 18.93 -14.49
N LEU A 80 14.06 17.70 -14.15
CA LEU A 80 12.86 17.33 -13.40
C LEU A 80 13.24 16.51 -12.18
N VAL A 81 12.51 16.70 -11.09
CA VAL A 81 12.60 15.87 -9.88
C VAL A 81 11.22 15.31 -9.55
N THR A 82 11.19 14.04 -9.18
CA THR A 82 9.97 13.35 -8.77
C THR A 82 10.03 13.04 -7.27
N TYR A 83 9.00 13.43 -6.54
CA TYR A 83 8.78 13.11 -5.13
C TYR A 83 7.70 12.05 -5.01
N GLU A 84 7.97 10.98 -4.28
CA GLU A 84 7.01 9.93 -3.97
C GLU A 84 6.53 10.05 -2.52
N PHE A 85 5.23 10.06 -2.33
CA PHE A 85 4.57 10.08 -1.03
C PHE A 85 3.63 8.89 -0.90
N LEU A 86 3.37 8.45 0.32
CA LEU A 86 2.21 7.62 0.61
C LEU A 86 1.04 8.54 0.95
N MET A 87 -0.07 8.36 0.25
CA MET A 87 -1.28 9.17 0.37
C MET A 87 -2.50 8.30 0.62
N GLY A 88 -3.40 8.78 1.44
CA GLY A 88 -4.77 8.28 1.55
C GLY A 88 -5.78 9.38 1.29
N HIS A 89 -6.95 9.03 0.78
CA HIS A 89 -8.06 9.97 0.70
C HIS A 89 -9.40 9.27 0.88
N SER A 90 -10.36 9.98 1.48
CA SER A 90 -11.73 9.50 1.50
C SER A 90 -12.31 9.57 0.10
N THR A 91 -13.08 8.56 -0.27
CA THR A 91 -13.83 8.58 -1.51
C THR A 91 -15.26 9.10 -1.28
N GLY A 92 -15.55 9.42 -0.04
CA GLY A 92 -16.76 10.06 0.44
C GLY A 92 -18.07 9.32 0.18
N THR A 93 -19.08 9.76 0.86
CA THR A 93 -20.49 9.42 0.55
C THR A 93 -21.09 10.39 -0.45
N SER A 94 -20.41 11.50 -0.70
CA SER A 94 -20.90 12.55 -1.59
C SER A 94 -20.76 12.17 -3.06
N ARG A 95 -21.61 12.76 -3.88
CA ARG A 95 -21.65 12.50 -5.34
C ARG A 95 -20.76 13.45 -6.15
N SER A 96 -19.88 14.21 -5.49
CA SER A 96 -19.03 15.19 -6.15
C SER A 96 -17.56 14.96 -5.80
N ASP A 97 -16.69 15.29 -6.75
CA ASP A 97 -15.25 15.29 -6.57
C ASP A 97 -14.85 16.27 -5.47
N ARG A 98 -13.75 15.95 -4.79
CA ARG A 98 -13.12 16.84 -3.82
C ARG A 98 -11.82 17.38 -4.40
N LYS A 99 -11.52 18.62 -4.10
CA LYS A 99 -10.38 19.33 -4.65
C LYS A 99 -9.47 19.82 -3.54
N PHE A 100 -8.18 19.55 -3.73
CA PHE A 100 -7.12 19.91 -2.79
C PHE A 100 -6.01 20.62 -3.56
N ASP A 101 -5.75 21.85 -3.21
CA ASP A 101 -4.69 22.64 -3.82
C ASP A 101 -3.33 22.23 -3.26
N VAL A 102 -2.37 22.04 -4.15
CA VAL A 102 -1.00 21.72 -3.83
C VAL A 102 -0.11 22.90 -4.19
N THR A 103 0.55 23.44 -3.17
CA THR A 103 1.57 24.46 -3.35
C THR A 103 2.97 23.87 -3.16
N LEU A 104 3.91 24.41 -3.89
CA LEU A 104 5.34 24.16 -3.76
C LEU A 104 6.03 25.49 -3.52
N ASN A 105 6.75 25.61 -2.39
CA ASN A 105 7.44 26.83 -1.97
C ASN A 105 6.49 28.07 -1.98
N GLY A 106 5.27 27.88 -1.45
CA GLY A 106 4.23 28.89 -1.36
C GLY A 106 3.51 29.24 -2.67
N LYS A 107 3.88 28.63 -3.81
CA LYS A 107 3.23 28.87 -5.09
C LYS A 107 2.33 27.69 -5.46
N LEU A 108 1.05 27.98 -5.81
CA LEU A 108 0.12 26.97 -6.30
C LEU A 108 0.66 26.33 -7.60
N ARG A 109 0.70 25.01 -7.66
CA ARG A 109 1.18 24.26 -8.82
C ARG A 109 0.08 23.49 -9.52
N PHE A 110 -0.76 22.81 -8.77
CA PHE A 110 -1.88 22.05 -9.31
C PHE A 110 -2.91 21.75 -8.22
N THR A 111 -4.04 21.19 -8.64
CA THR A 111 -5.10 20.72 -7.75
C THR A 111 -5.26 19.23 -7.91
N ILE A 112 -5.18 18.48 -6.80
CA ILE A 112 -5.56 17.08 -6.76
C ILE A 112 -7.09 17.01 -6.70
N THR A 113 -7.68 16.28 -7.65
CA THR A 113 -9.12 16.02 -7.65
C THR A 113 -9.35 14.57 -7.31
N THR A 114 -10.00 14.28 -6.17
CA THR A 114 -10.36 12.95 -5.75
C THR A 114 -11.72 12.56 -6.29
N PHE A 115 -11.85 11.33 -6.79
CA PHE A 115 -13.11 10.83 -7.33
C PHE A 115 -13.92 10.08 -6.28
N MET A 116 -15.20 9.89 -6.59
CA MET A 116 -16.09 9.00 -5.86
C MET A 116 -15.58 7.55 -5.91
N LYS A 117 -16.14 6.75 -4.99
CA LYS A 117 -15.84 5.31 -4.81
C LYS A 117 -15.57 4.58 -6.13
N LYS A 118 -14.33 4.16 -6.31
CA LYS A 118 -13.93 3.31 -7.42
C LYS A 118 -13.16 2.13 -6.88
N LYS A 119 -13.82 0.98 -6.82
CA LYS A 119 -13.15 -0.26 -6.44
C LYS A 119 -12.13 -0.68 -7.50
N GLY A 120 -11.06 -1.33 -7.05
CA GLY A 120 -9.99 -1.80 -7.91
C GLY A 120 -8.88 -0.77 -8.12
N ALA A 121 -7.87 -1.16 -8.88
CA ALA A 121 -6.75 -0.28 -9.19
C ALA A 121 -7.21 0.85 -10.11
N TYR A 122 -6.88 2.09 -9.74
CA TYR A 122 -7.06 3.24 -10.62
C TYR A 122 -5.95 4.26 -10.41
N GLN A 123 -5.84 5.18 -11.34
CA GLN A 123 -4.84 6.21 -11.34
C GLN A 123 -5.50 7.58 -11.53
N LEU A 124 -5.10 8.55 -10.71
CA LEU A 124 -5.43 9.96 -10.88
C LEU A 124 -4.20 10.68 -11.42
N THR A 125 -4.39 11.52 -12.40
CA THR A 125 -3.30 12.32 -12.98
C THR A 125 -3.74 13.75 -13.17
N GLY A 126 -2.79 14.66 -13.06
CA GLY A 126 -3.00 16.05 -13.41
C GLY A 126 -1.68 16.73 -13.73
N SER A 127 -1.75 17.82 -14.49
CA SER A 127 -0.59 18.62 -14.85
C SER A 127 -0.92 20.10 -14.85
N SER A 128 0.09 20.94 -14.73
CA SER A 128 0.00 22.39 -14.85
C SER A 128 0.80 22.91 -16.05
N LYS A 129 0.56 24.17 -16.40
CA LYS A 129 1.31 24.88 -17.46
C LYS A 129 2.79 25.02 -17.11
N ASP A 130 3.15 24.97 -15.84
CA ASP A 130 4.52 25.11 -15.33
C ASP A 130 5.30 23.77 -15.35
N GLN A 131 4.86 22.79 -16.15
CA GLN A 131 5.45 21.44 -16.22
C GLN A 131 5.41 20.65 -14.90
N CYS A 132 4.63 21.07 -13.92
CA CYS A 132 4.36 20.29 -12.74
C CYS A 132 3.27 19.26 -13.05
N SER A 133 3.43 18.06 -12.55
CA SER A 133 2.43 17.01 -12.71
C SER A 133 2.35 16.14 -11.47
N TYR A 134 1.22 15.47 -11.31
CA TYR A 134 1.07 14.44 -10.29
C TYR A 134 0.43 13.19 -10.86
N THR A 135 0.74 12.08 -10.23
CA THR A 135 0.10 10.78 -10.44
C THR A 135 -0.16 10.14 -9.09
N PHE A 136 -1.40 9.83 -8.80
CA PHE A 136 -1.77 8.98 -7.67
C PHE A 136 -2.14 7.59 -8.19
N ILE A 137 -1.49 6.56 -7.67
CA ILE A 137 -1.73 5.16 -8.01
C ILE A 137 -2.35 4.50 -6.78
N GLN A 138 -3.64 4.14 -6.90
CA GLN A 138 -4.33 3.42 -5.83
C GLN A 138 -3.79 1.99 -5.75
N GLU A 139 -3.33 1.61 -4.58
CA GLU A 139 -2.85 0.27 -4.27
C GLU A 139 -3.86 -0.50 -3.40
N GLU A 140 -4.60 0.20 -2.55
CA GLU A 140 -5.59 -0.38 -1.66
C GLU A 140 -6.89 0.44 -1.66
N TYR A 141 -7.98 -0.26 -1.43
CA TYR A 141 -9.31 0.30 -1.22
C TYR A 141 -9.91 -0.42 -0.02
N ASP A 142 -10.05 0.27 1.08
CA ASP A 142 -10.42 -0.33 2.35
C ASP A 142 -11.92 -0.65 2.47
N ILE A 143 -12.31 -1.27 3.57
CA ILE A 143 -13.71 -1.65 3.84
C ILE A 143 -14.64 -0.43 3.96
N ASN A 144 -14.12 0.72 4.36
CA ASN A 144 -14.87 1.97 4.47
C ASN A 144 -15.04 2.66 3.12
N GLY A 145 -14.32 2.20 2.12
CA GLY A 145 -14.31 2.76 0.79
C GLY A 145 -13.32 3.90 0.63
N ASP A 146 -12.27 3.93 1.43
CA ASP A 146 -11.20 4.89 1.34
C ASP A 146 -10.04 4.34 0.51
N ALA A 147 -9.36 5.21 -0.22
CA ALA A 147 -8.31 4.86 -1.16
C ALA A 147 -6.94 5.20 -0.59
N PHE A 148 -6.00 4.26 -0.72
CA PHE A 148 -4.61 4.42 -0.31
C PHE A 148 -3.68 4.05 -1.44
N GLY A 149 -2.54 4.73 -1.53
CA GLY A 149 -1.57 4.46 -2.58
C GLY A 149 -0.42 5.44 -2.61
N LYS A 150 0.24 5.50 -3.76
CA LYS A 150 1.41 6.34 -4.00
C LYS A 150 1.02 7.60 -4.76
N LEU A 151 1.41 8.74 -4.23
CA LEU A 151 1.36 10.03 -4.91
C LEU A 151 2.76 10.38 -5.39
N CYS A 152 2.95 10.41 -6.70
CA CYS A 152 4.18 10.91 -7.33
C CYS A 152 3.94 12.34 -7.82
N ILE A 153 4.78 13.28 -7.39
CA ILE A 153 4.74 14.69 -7.82
C ILE A 153 6.03 14.98 -8.56
N THR A 154 5.92 15.34 -9.84
CA THR A 154 7.07 15.72 -10.68
C THR A 154 7.04 17.23 -10.92
N VAL A 155 8.17 17.89 -10.66
CA VAL A 155 8.33 19.34 -10.82
C VAL A 155 9.67 19.66 -11.47
N PRO A 156 9.78 20.82 -12.16
CA PRO A 156 11.10 21.32 -12.60
C PRO A 156 12.05 21.50 -11.42
N SER A 157 13.27 21.03 -11.54
CA SER A 157 14.29 21.16 -10.49
C SER A 157 14.62 22.62 -10.17
N SER A 158 14.44 23.53 -11.12
CA SER A 158 14.57 24.98 -10.91
C SER A 158 13.56 25.57 -9.90
N PHE A 159 12.52 24.81 -9.51
CA PHE A 159 11.56 25.22 -8.47
C PHE A 159 11.98 24.76 -7.08
N VAL A 160 13.07 24.01 -6.99
CA VAL A 160 13.60 23.41 -5.77
C VAL A 160 15.03 23.86 -5.59
N ASP A 161 15.25 24.84 -4.72
CA ASP A 161 16.62 25.33 -4.47
C ASP A 161 17.47 24.26 -3.77
N GLN A 162 17.02 23.76 -2.63
CA GLN A 162 17.63 22.65 -1.89
C GLN A 162 16.56 21.70 -1.35
N GLN A 163 15.57 22.23 -0.65
CA GLN A 163 14.41 21.47 -0.15
C GLN A 163 13.13 22.07 -0.72
N ALA A 164 12.17 21.21 -0.98
CA ALA A 164 10.84 21.62 -1.40
C ALA A 164 9.91 21.67 -0.19
N VAL A 165 9.21 22.77 -0.02
CA VAL A 165 8.12 22.90 0.95
C VAL A 165 6.81 22.64 0.23
N PHE A 166 6.16 21.54 0.58
CA PHE A 166 4.83 21.19 0.08
C PHE A 166 3.76 21.66 1.08
N THR A 167 2.66 22.16 0.53
CA THR A 167 1.45 22.43 1.32
C THR A 167 0.25 21.90 0.57
N ILE A 168 -0.66 21.22 1.26
CA ILE A 168 -1.95 20.80 0.71
C ILE A 168 -3.07 21.39 1.56
N ASN A 169 -4.07 21.96 0.86
CA ASN A 169 -5.26 22.52 1.49
C ASN A 169 -6.51 22.21 0.65
N GLY A 170 -7.64 21.96 1.31
CA GLY A 170 -8.92 21.83 0.64
C GLY A 170 -9.39 23.17 0.08
N GLN A 171 -10.23 23.14 -0.97
CA GLN A 171 -10.77 24.33 -1.62
C GLN A 171 -12.07 24.84 -0.98
N ASP A 172 -12.17 24.84 0.35
CA ASP A 172 -13.35 25.35 1.09
C ASP A 172 -14.68 24.75 0.61
N GLN A 173 -14.72 23.44 0.46
CA GLN A 173 -15.91 22.71 0.04
C GLN A 173 -16.74 22.30 1.24
N ASP A 174 -18.06 22.30 1.09
CA ASP A 174 -18.99 21.82 2.12
C ASP A 174 -18.92 20.29 2.26
N SER A 175 -17.77 19.81 2.73
CA SER A 175 -17.52 18.40 2.98
C SER A 175 -16.40 18.18 3.98
N ARG A 176 -16.58 17.19 4.84
CA ARG A 176 -15.54 16.70 5.75
C ARG A 176 -14.64 15.63 5.13
N ASP A 177 -14.80 15.34 3.84
CA ASP A 177 -13.89 14.44 3.14
C ASP A 177 -12.45 14.88 3.36
N TRP A 178 -11.56 13.93 3.38
CA TRP A 178 -10.20 14.14 3.81
C TRP A 178 -9.17 13.63 2.79
N LEU A 179 -7.97 14.18 2.90
CA LEU A 179 -6.75 13.70 2.28
C LEU A 179 -5.67 13.66 3.36
N MET A 180 -4.84 12.64 3.34
CA MET A 180 -3.71 12.53 4.25
C MET A 180 -2.42 12.18 3.50
N ILE A 181 -1.31 12.69 4.01
CA ILE A 181 0.05 12.34 3.59
C ILE A 181 0.73 11.65 4.77
N PHE A 182 1.20 10.42 4.56
CA PHE A 182 1.91 9.68 5.60
C PHE A 182 3.29 10.27 5.86
N MET A 183 3.63 10.40 7.14
CA MET A 183 4.95 10.83 7.60
C MET A 183 5.96 9.69 7.46
N TYR A 184 6.14 9.25 6.22
CA TYR A 184 6.96 8.11 5.88
C TYR A 184 8.23 8.53 5.16
N GLN A 185 9.36 8.06 5.70
CA GLN A 185 10.67 8.18 5.06
C GLN A 185 11.15 6.79 4.64
N ARG A 186 11.55 6.66 3.38
CA ARG A 186 12.15 5.42 2.88
C ARG A 186 13.50 5.18 3.52
N GLY A 187 13.82 3.95 3.81
CA GLY A 187 15.10 3.54 4.34
C GLY A 187 15.13 2.03 4.54
N LEU A 188 16.30 1.46 4.71
CA LEU A 188 16.41 0.04 5.01
C LEU A 188 15.90 -0.22 6.43
N LYS A 189 14.68 -0.75 6.51
CA LYS A 189 13.96 -1.00 7.76
C LYS A 189 13.34 -2.39 7.72
N MET A 190 13.13 -2.97 8.89
CA MET A 190 12.52 -4.28 9.05
C MET A 190 11.54 -4.28 10.23
N ILE A 191 10.45 -5.02 10.06
CA ILE A 191 9.56 -5.47 11.13
C ILE A 191 9.33 -6.95 10.92
N ALA A 192 9.48 -7.75 11.97
CA ALA A 192 9.26 -9.18 11.91
C ALA A 192 8.22 -9.61 12.96
N GLU A 193 7.16 -10.26 12.50
CA GLU A 193 6.04 -10.67 13.33
C GLU A 193 5.83 -12.18 13.25
N PRO A 194 6.17 -12.96 14.28
CA PRO A 194 5.85 -14.37 14.31
C PRO A 194 4.33 -14.57 14.41
N THR A 195 3.79 -15.40 13.54
CA THR A 195 2.36 -15.71 13.55
C THR A 195 2.07 -16.99 14.34
N ASN A 196 0.79 -17.25 14.60
CA ASN A 196 0.33 -18.55 15.12
C ASN A 196 -0.03 -19.55 13.99
N LEU A 197 0.28 -19.19 12.75
CA LEU A 197 0.02 -20.06 11.59
C LEU A 197 1.15 -21.06 11.40
N ILE A 198 0.77 -22.31 11.14
CA ILE A 198 1.70 -23.41 10.84
C ILE A 198 1.55 -23.81 9.39
N THR A 199 2.69 -23.89 8.69
CA THR A 199 2.70 -24.42 7.32
C THR A 199 2.50 -25.94 7.34
N ARG A 200 1.53 -26.45 6.55
CA ARG A 200 1.19 -27.88 6.55
C ARG A 200 2.35 -28.77 6.10
N ARG A 201 3.13 -28.32 5.11
CA ARG A 201 4.21 -29.14 4.53
C ARG A 201 5.43 -29.26 5.45
N GLU A 202 5.83 -28.16 6.06
CA GLU A 202 7.10 -28.09 6.79
C GLU A 202 6.90 -28.14 8.30
N ASN A 203 5.64 -28.09 8.77
CA ASN A 203 5.29 -28.00 10.19
C ASN A 203 6.04 -26.87 10.91
N LYS A 204 6.26 -25.78 10.18
CA LYS A 204 6.95 -24.57 10.69
C LYS A 204 5.98 -23.44 10.92
N ARG A 205 6.27 -22.64 11.94
CA ARG A 205 5.60 -21.38 12.24
C ARG A 205 5.94 -20.38 11.14
N GLN A 206 4.94 -19.68 10.66
CA GLN A 206 5.07 -18.62 9.68
C GLN A 206 5.52 -17.32 10.35
N LEU A 207 6.49 -16.66 9.74
CA LEU A 207 6.93 -15.31 10.07
C LEU A 207 6.44 -14.35 8.99
N ASN A 208 5.76 -13.28 9.36
CA ASN A 208 5.54 -12.13 8.52
C ASN A 208 6.78 -11.24 8.64
N LEU A 209 7.38 -10.92 7.51
CA LEU A 209 8.57 -10.08 7.43
C LEU A 209 8.27 -8.92 6.51
N TYR A 210 8.28 -7.72 7.05
CA TYR A 210 8.10 -6.47 6.31
C TYR A 210 9.45 -5.80 6.18
N ILE A 211 9.83 -5.45 4.94
CA ILE A 211 11.11 -4.81 4.66
C ILE A 211 10.87 -3.62 3.74
N ASP A 212 11.39 -2.46 4.13
CA ASP A 212 11.50 -1.30 3.26
C ASP A 212 12.88 -1.31 2.60
N ASN A 213 12.91 -1.52 1.29
CA ASN A 213 14.12 -1.64 0.49
C ASN A 213 14.40 -0.34 -0.27
N PRO A 214 15.39 0.47 0.12
CA PRO A 214 15.70 1.73 -0.55
C PRO A 214 16.46 1.56 -1.86
N TYR A 215 16.99 0.37 -2.14
CA TYR A 215 17.81 0.14 -3.32
C TYR A 215 16.96 0.08 -4.59
N PRO A 216 17.35 0.79 -5.67
CA PRO A 216 16.53 0.90 -6.89
C PRO A 216 16.36 -0.42 -7.63
N ASP A 217 17.36 -1.30 -7.54
CA ASP A 217 17.33 -2.62 -8.16
C ASP A 217 16.77 -3.69 -7.21
N SER A 218 16.42 -4.84 -7.77
CA SER A 218 16.07 -5.99 -6.96
C SER A 218 17.24 -6.40 -6.08
N SER A 219 16.99 -6.58 -4.80
CA SER A 219 17.99 -6.92 -3.79
C SER A 219 17.88 -8.38 -3.39
N SER A 220 19.03 -9.04 -3.17
CA SER A 220 19.03 -10.38 -2.56
C SER A 220 18.75 -10.26 -1.07
N LEU A 221 17.91 -11.14 -0.55
CA LEU A 221 17.57 -11.23 0.86
C LEU A 221 17.96 -12.62 1.40
N ARG A 222 18.73 -12.66 2.47
CA ARG A 222 18.98 -13.89 3.23
C ARG A 222 18.49 -13.72 4.66
N VAL A 223 17.51 -14.52 5.02
CA VAL A 223 16.94 -14.56 6.37
C VAL A 223 17.53 -15.72 7.13
N LYS A 224 18.23 -15.43 8.22
CA LYS A 224 18.79 -16.44 9.14
C LYS A 224 17.94 -16.55 10.38
N THR A 225 17.45 -17.75 10.65
CA THR A 225 16.74 -18.13 11.87
C THR A 225 17.50 -19.25 12.59
N HIS A 226 17.02 -19.66 13.75
CA HIS A 226 17.54 -20.85 14.44
C HIS A 226 17.53 -22.11 13.54
N ASP A 227 16.50 -22.25 12.70
CA ASP A 227 16.28 -23.44 11.86
C ASP A 227 17.01 -23.41 10.50
N GLY A 228 17.79 -22.36 10.21
CA GLY A 228 18.55 -22.28 8.96
C GLY A 228 18.43 -20.97 8.20
N TYR A 229 18.58 -21.04 6.87
CA TYR A 229 18.52 -19.88 5.98
C TYR A 229 17.36 -19.99 5.01
N THR A 230 16.75 -18.84 4.71
CA THR A 230 15.82 -18.68 3.58
C THR A 230 16.35 -17.57 2.69
N GLU A 231 16.44 -17.82 1.38
CA GLU A 231 16.87 -16.82 0.40
C GLU A 231 15.67 -16.37 -0.44
N LEU A 232 15.54 -15.06 -0.64
CA LEU A 232 14.44 -14.42 -1.36
C LEU A 232 14.99 -13.22 -2.14
N ASN A 233 14.15 -12.64 -2.99
CA ASN A 233 14.42 -11.38 -3.66
C ASN A 233 13.47 -10.30 -3.12
N LEU A 234 13.99 -9.09 -2.95
CA LEU A 234 13.23 -7.89 -2.62
C LEU A 234 13.07 -7.02 -3.85
N SER A 235 11.88 -6.49 -4.04
CA SER A 235 11.67 -5.38 -4.95
C SER A 235 12.07 -4.05 -4.29
N HIS A 236 12.28 -3.01 -5.08
CA HIS A 236 12.40 -1.66 -4.55
C HIS A 236 11.16 -1.26 -3.75
N GLY A 237 11.34 -0.59 -2.60
CA GLY A 237 10.28 -0.14 -1.72
C GLY A 237 9.80 -1.19 -0.74
N TYR A 238 8.53 -1.14 -0.39
CA TYR A 238 7.92 -1.97 0.62
C TYR A 238 7.68 -3.41 0.15
N ASN A 239 8.14 -4.36 0.94
CA ASN A 239 7.97 -5.79 0.70
C ASN A 239 7.29 -6.43 1.93
N ALA A 240 6.20 -7.14 1.70
CA ALA A 240 5.50 -7.95 2.70
C ALA A 240 5.69 -9.44 2.37
N LEU A 241 6.51 -10.12 3.15
CA LEU A 241 6.90 -11.50 2.93
C LEU A 241 6.31 -12.42 4.00
N ARG A 242 6.01 -13.64 3.62
CA ARG A 242 5.58 -14.70 4.53
C ARG A 242 6.50 -15.89 4.36
N ILE A 243 7.24 -16.22 5.40
CA ILE A 243 8.24 -17.28 5.34
C ILE A 243 8.00 -18.34 6.44
N PRO A 244 8.18 -19.63 6.14
CA PRO A 244 8.22 -20.67 7.16
C PRO A 244 9.58 -20.59 7.89
N ALA A 245 9.60 -20.01 9.09
CA ALA A 245 10.86 -19.64 9.73
C ALA A 245 11.24 -20.50 10.94
N TYR A 246 10.27 -20.89 11.76
CA TYR A 246 10.55 -21.51 13.05
C TYR A 246 9.84 -22.84 13.23
N SER A 247 10.49 -23.78 13.91
CA SER A 247 9.82 -25.00 14.38
C SER A 247 8.61 -24.62 15.24
N ARG A 248 7.51 -25.37 15.09
CA ARG A 248 6.30 -25.20 15.92
C ARG A 248 6.61 -25.26 17.43
N LYS A 249 7.61 -26.04 17.82
CA LYS A 249 7.95 -26.27 19.23
C LYS A 249 8.88 -25.21 19.81
N LEU A 250 9.47 -24.35 18.98
CA LEU A 250 10.39 -23.33 19.44
C LEU A 250 9.63 -22.24 20.20
N MET A 251 10.08 -21.94 21.42
CA MET A 251 9.51 -20.95 22.32
C MET A 251 10.62 -20.12 22.94
N GLY A 252 10.25 -18.91 23.40
CA GLY A 252 11.19 -17.96 24.00
C GLY A 252 11.72 -16.97 22.99
N GLN A 253 12.84 -16.34 23.31
CA GLN A 253 13.44 -15.32 22.45
C GLN A 253 14.39 -15.97 21.44
N ASP A 254 14.32 -15.49 20.20
CA ASP A 254 15.29 -15.79 19.15
C ASP A 254 15.76 -14.52 18.46
N SER A 255 16.96 -14.57 17.90
CA SER A 255 17.58 -13.48 17.15
C SER A 255 17.39 -13.73 15.66
N LEU A 256 16.55 -12.91 15.04
CA LEU A 256 16.41 -12.87 13.59
C LEU A 256 17.51 -12.00 12.98
N ARG A 257 18.24 -12.58 12.04
CA ARG A 257 19.23 -11.86 11.24
C ARG A 257 18.81 -11.83 9.78
N VAL A 258 18.72 -10.64 9.22
CA VAL A 258 18.36 -10.42 7.81
C VAL A 258 19.51 -9.71 7.11
N ILE A 259 20.00 -10.29 6.02
CA ILE A 259 21.12 -9.75 5.24
C ILE A 259 20.57 -9.34 3.86
N VAL A 260 20.74 -8.07 3.52
CA VAL A 260 20.34 -7.49 2.24
C VAL A 260 21.59 -7.23 1.40
N ASN A 261 21.58 -7.62 0.13
CA ASN A 261 22.69 -7.44 -0.82
C ASN A 261 24.05 -7.95 -0.32
N ARG A 262 24.05 -8.92 0.60
CA ARG A 262 25.28 -9.49 1.23
C ARG A 262 26.06 -8.51 2.09
N THR A 263 25.67 -7.27 2.21
CA THR A 263 26.38 -6.20 2.93
C THR A 263 25.63 -5.69 4.14
N ASP A 264 24.37 -5.33 3.95
CA ASP A 264 23.57 -4.71 5.00
C ASP A 264 22.92 -5.77 5.88
N THR A 265 23.04 -5.58 7.17
CA THR A 265 22.49 -6.55 8.12
C THR A 265 21.55 -5.86 9.09
N LEU A 266 20.33 -6.40 9.18
CA LEU A 266 19.31 -6.02 10.13
C LEU A 266 19.17 -7.12 11.18
N TYR A 267 18.92 -6.72 12.43
CA TYR A 267 18.71 -7.63 13.55
C TYR A 267 17.42 -7.27 14.27
N GLU A 268 16.66 -8.27 14.68
CA GLU A 268 15.49 -8.11 15.53
C GLU A 268 15.41 -9.29 16.51
N ILE A 269 15.05 -8.99 17.76
CA ILE A 269 14.77 -10.02 18.75
C ILE A 269 13.28 -10.33 18.69
N ILE A 270 12.96 -11.59 18.42
CA ILE A 270 11.57 -12.04 18.28
C ILE A 270 11.20 -12.87 19.49
N GLU A 271 10.03 -12.63 20.02
CA GLU A 271 9.44 -13.46 21.06
C GLU A 271 8.49 -14.50 20.46
N LEU A 272 8.81 -15.77 20.68
CA LEU A 272 8.03 -16.90 20.18
C LEU A 272 7.15 -17.46 21.28
N ASN A 273 5.91 -17.02 21.32
CA ASN A 273 4.93 -17.52 22.26
C ASN A 273 4.47 -18.95 21.90
N PRO A 274 4.05 -19.77 22.87
CA PRO A 274 3.51 -21.08 22.59
C PRO A 274 2.31 -21.03 21.63
N ILE A 275 2.32 -21.92 20.63
CA ILE A 275 1.17 -22.07 19.76
C ILE A 275 0.14 -22.96 20.45
N ARG A 276 -1.06 -22.42 20.66
CA ARG A 276 -2.18 -23.16 21.24
C ARG A 276 -2.88 -23.97 20.15
N ASP A 277 -3.19 -25.22 20.45
CA ASP A 277 -4.09 -26.03 19.64
C ASP A 277 -5.53 -25.74 20.05
N PHE A 278 -6.38 -25.50 19.08
CA PHE A 278 -7.81 -25.30 19.28
C PHE A 278 -8.58 -26.44 18.60
N THR A 279 -9.55 -26.98 19.32
CA THR A 279 -10.53 -27.89 18.76
C THR A 279 -11.86 -27.11 18.60
N PHE A 280 -12.34 -26.99 17.38
CA PHE A 280 -13.62 -26.37 17.10
C PHE A 280 -14.69 -27.44 17.03
N HIS A 281 -15.70 -27.33 17.85
CA HIS A 281 -16.92 -28.14 17.76
C HIS A 281 -17.96 -27.32 17.03
N ILE A 282 -18.33 -27.74 15.81
CA ILE A 282 -19.39 -27.12 15.04
C ILE A 282 -20.68 -27.86 15.36
N ILE A 283 -21.58 -27.19 16.06
CA ILE A 283 -22.92 -27.70 16.35
C ILE A 283 -23.89 -26.98 15.42
N HIS A 284 -24.61 -27.73 14.61
CA HIS A 284 -25.69 -27.16 13.83
C HIS A 284 -26.78 -26.66 14.78
N HIS A 285 -27.03 -25.37 14.71
CA HIS A 285 -28.08 -24.73 15.45
C HIS A 285 -29.01 -24.01 14.48
N SER A 286 -30.30 -24.33 14.51
CA SER A 286 -31.29 -23.53 13.80
C SER A 286 -31.72 -22.38 14.72
N HIS A 287 -31.62 -21.16 14.24
CA HIS A 287 -32.20 -20.01 14.91
C HIS A 287 -33.69 -19.96 14.59
N ASN A 288 -34.52 -20.23 15.58
CA ASN A 288 -35.97 -20.16 15.45
C ASN A 288 -36.46 -18.84 16.05
N ASP A 289 -36.87 -17.91 15.22
CA ASP A 289 -37.64 -16.73 15.65
C ASP A 289 -39.08 -17.17 15.95
N ILE A 290 -39.25 -17.78 17.11
CA ILE A 290 -40.57 -18.22 17.57
C ILE A 290 -41.40 -16.98 17.81
N GLY A 291 -42.49 -16.85 17.05
CA GLY A 291 -43.50 -15.79 17.22
C GLY A 291 -43.37 -14.60 16.25
N TYR A 292 -42.31 -14.52 15.40
CA TYR A 292 -42.18 -13.44 14.43
C TYR A 292 -42.65 -13.82 13.02
N SER A 293 -42.48 -15.06 12.62
CA SER A 293 -42.81 -15.51 11.25
C SER A 293 -43.93 -16.57 11.18
N HIS A 294 -43.98 -17.43 12.17
CA HIS A 294 -45.01 -18.55 12.23
C HIS A 294 -45.35 -18.88 13.67
N LEU A 295 -46.52 -19.58 13.84
CA LEU A 295 -46.86 -20.18 15.13
C LEU A 295 -45.81 -21.24 15.51
N GLN A 296 -45.55 -21.44 16.78
CA GLN A 296 -44.56 -22.39 17.28
C GLN A 296 -44.77 -23.79 16.74
N SER A 297 -46.03 -24.25 16.64
CA SER A 297 -46.44 -25.55 16.09
C SER A 297 -46.03 -25.69 14.61
N ASP A 298 -46.05 -24.61 13.83
CA ASP A 298 -45.72 -24.64 12.42
C ASP A 298 -44.19 -24.72 12.24
N VAL A 299 -43.43 -24.02 13.11
CA VAL A 299 -41.96 -24.10 13.11
C VAL A 299 -41.49 -25.51 13.50
N GLU A 300 -42.10 -26.15 14.49
CA GLU A 300 -41.81 -27.54 14.87
C GLU A 300 -42.07 -28.51 13.76
N ASN A 301 -43.15 -28.34 12.97
CA ASN A 301 -43.47 -29.17 11.82
C ASN A 301 -42.55 -28.97 10.63
N ILE A 302 -41.93 -27.82 10.46
CA ILE A 302 -40.97 -27.51 9.39
C ILE A 302 -39.59 -28.12 9.72
N GLN A 303 -39.28 -28.32 11.00
CA GLN A 303 -37.96 -28.78 11.44
C GLN A 303 -37.84 -30.26 11.73
N ASN A 304 -38.96 -31.00 11.83
CA ASN A 304 -39.01 -32.44 11.96
C ASN A 304 -39.27 -33.09 10.57
#